data_11b23cc1076ed0122e07ae18a96f3fed
#
_entry.id   11b23cc1076ed0122e07ae18a96f3fed
#
_cell.length_a   1.000
_cell.length_b   1.000
_cell.length_c   1.000
_cell.angle_alpha   90.00
_cell.angle_beta   90.00
_cell.angle_gamma   90.00
#
_symmetry.space_group_name_H-M   'P 1'
#
loop_
_entity.id
_entity.type
_entity.pdbx_description
1 polymer ?
#
loop_
_entity_poly.entity_id
_entity_poly.type
_entity_poly.pdbx_seq_one_letter_code
_entity_poly.pdbx_strand_id
1 'polypeptide(L)'
;TYISSYTPQRLNNPMNLQELKKRNPAELIVQAEELGIENSSTLRKQEILFAILKKLAEKKEKITGQGVLELLPDGFGFLRSPQSNYLAGPDDIYISPSQVRKFGLRTGDTVEGQIRAPKDGERYFALLKVETINFEDPEAVRHRINFDNLTPLYPESKINFETDFNPENKDMTTRVVELVAPMGKGQRGLIVAPPRTGKTMMLQSMAQAIAINHPEIYLIVLLIDERPEEVTDMQRSVDGEVISSTFDEPASRHVQVTEMVLEKAKRLVEHKRDVVILLDSITRLARAYNTVIPSSGKVLTGGVDANALQRPKRFFGAARNIEDGGSLTIIATALVDTGSRMDEVIFEEFKGTGNSEIVLDRKLSDKRTYPAIDVQKSGTRKEDLLLD
;
A
#
# COMPACT_ATOMS: atom_id res chain seq x y z
N THR A 1 23.51 43.82 10.23
CA THR A 1 24.60 42.89 9.91
C THR A 1 24.79 41.88 11.05
N TYR A 2 24.00 40.81 11.05
CA TYR A 2 24.24 39.61 11.84
C TYR A 2 24.16 38.43 10.89
N ILE A 3 25.32 37.94 10.48
CA ILE A 3 25.48 36.66 9.83
C ILE A 3 25.51 35.64 10.94
N SER A 4 24.39 34.96 11.17
CA SER A 4 24.31 33.79 12.04
C SER A 4 24.97 32.61 11.34
N SER A 5 26.14 32.23 11.84
CA SER A 5 26.86 31.02 11.47
C SER A 5 26.09 29.82 11.95
N TYR A 6 25.29 29.21 11.02
CA TYR A 6 24.70 27.91 11.24
C TYR A 6 25.80 26.84 11.05
N THR A 7 26.43 26.43 12.14
CA THR A 7 27.24 25.22 12.18
C THR A 7 26.28 24.04 12.33
N PRO A 8 26.18 23.12 11.39
CA PRO A 8 25.37 21.93 11.60
C PRO A 8 26.05 21.07 12.66
N GLN A 9 25.41 20.94 13.82
CA GLN A 9 25.77 19.91 14.79
C GLN A 9 25.64 18.54 14.06
N ARG A 10 26.79 17.94 13.77
CA ARG A 10 26.86 16.52 13.39
C ARG A 10 26.49 15.70 14.63
N LEU A 11 25.20 15.50 14.85
CA LEU A 11 24.70 14.41 15.68
C LEU A 11 25.13 13.11 15.01
N ASN A 12 25.78 12.23 15.76
CA ASN A 12 26.16 10.85 15.39
C ASN A 12 24.91 9.97 15.23
N ASN A 13 23.92 10.40 14.45
CA ASN A 13 22.82 9.55 14.07
C ASN A 13 23.25 8.66 12.90
N PRO A 14 23.02 7.34 12.97
CA PRO A 14 23.30 6.46 11.86
C PRO A 14 22.54 6.96 10.62
N MET A 15 23.19 6.93 9.46
CA MET A 15 22.56 7.32 8.19
C MET A 15 21.40 6.37 7.89
N ASN A 16 20.20 6.91 7.75
CA ASN A 16 19.01 6.13 7.43
C ASN A 16 18.81 6.08 5.92
N LEU A 17 18.85 4.87 5.36
CA LEU A 17 18.62 4.63 3.94
C LEU A 17 17.23 5.14 3.47
N GLN A 18 16.21 5.09 4.33
CA GLN A 18 14.88 5.58 3.99
C GLN A 18 14.84 7.10 3.78
N GLU A 19 15.62 7.85 4.55
CA GLU A 19 15.74 9.30 4.36
C GLU A 19 16.41 9.62 3.01
N LEU A 20 17.43 8.85 2.64
CA LEU A 20 18.05 8.97 1.32
C LEU A 20 17.06 8.66 0.19
N LYS A 21 16.24 7.62 0.34
CA LYS A 21 15.25 7.23 -0.67
C LYS A 21 14.14 8.26 -0.89
N LYS A 22 13.83 9.07 0.13
CA LYS A 22 12.84 10.16 0.04
C LYS A 22 13.36 11.37 -0.73
N ARG A 23 14.68 11.55 -0.84
CA ARG A 23 15.28 12.70 -1.55
C ARG A 23 14.97 12.65 -3.04
N ASN A 24 14.87 13.83 -3.62
CA ASN A 24 14.71 13.93 -5.07
C ASN A 24 16.03 13.63 -5.80
N PRO A 25 16.00 13.28 -7.10
CA PRO A 25 17.21 12.95 -7.85
C PRO A 25 18.27 14.06 -7.85
N ALA A 26 17.87 15.33 -7.88
CA ALA A 26 18.81 16.46 -7.88
C ALA A 26 19.59 16.56 -6.57
N GLU A 27 18.92 16.39 -5.42
CA GLU A 27 19.56 16.37 -4.11
C GLU A 27 20.53 15.19 -3.94
N LEU A 28 20.18 14.03 -4.51
CA LEU A 28 21.03 12.84 -4.49
C LEU A 28 22.29 13.04 -5.35
N ILE A 29 22.17 13.71 -6.50
CA ILE A 29 23.31 14.02 -7.36
C ILE A 29 24.28 14.95 -6.62
N VAL A 30 23.79 16.02 -6.00
CA VAL A 30 24.62 16.95 -5.20
C VAL A 30 25.35 16.20 -4.10
N GLN A 31 24.66 15.35 -3.36
CA GLN A 31 25.28 14.55 -2.29
C GLN A 31 26.33 13.55 -2.83
N ALA A 32 26.05 12.95 -3.99
CA ALA A 32 26.99 12.04 -4.63
C ALA A 32 28.28 12.78 -5.05
N GLU A 33 28.15 13.99 -5.60
CA GLU A 33 29.30 14.85 -5.98
C GLU A 33 30.11 15.26 -4.75
N GLU A 34 29.47 15.64 -3.63
CA GLU A 34 30.13 15.93 -2.37
C GLU A 34 30.91 14.73 -1.81
N LEU A 35 30.46 13.52 -2.09
CA LEU A 35 31.12 12.27 -1.72
C LEU A 35 32.22 11.84 -2.72
N GLY A 36 32.41 12.60 -3.80
CA GLY A 36 33.41 12.31 -4.84
C GLY A 36 32.99 11.18 -5.79
N ILE A 37 31.72 11.01 -6.04
CA ILE A 37 31.20 10.05 -7.02
C ILE A 37 31.13 10.75 -8.37
N GLU A 38 31.95 10.29 -9.31
CA GLU A 38 31.97 10.81 -10.68
C GLU A 38 30.77 10.32 -11.51
N ASN A 39 30.34 11.15 -12.47
CA ASN A 39 29.26 10.86 -13.42
C ASN A 39 27.90 10.52 -12.75
N SER A 40 27.64 11.03 -11.55
CA SER A 40 26.38 10.79 -10.81
C SER A 40 25.12 11.18 -11.59
N SER A 41 25.20 12.20 -12.45
CA SER A 41 24.08 12.70 -13.27
C SER A 41 23.62 11.72 -14.37
N THR A 42 24.44 10.74 -14.74
CA THR A 42 24.10 9.74 -15.75
C THR A 42 23.48 8.46 -15.17
N LEU A 43 23.52 8.31 -13.84
CA LEU A 43 23.04 7.14 -13.12
C LEU A 43 21.54 7.24 -12.84
N ARG A 44 20.87 6.09 -12.80
CA ARG A 44 19.49 6.00 -12.31
C ARG A 44 19.44 6.22 -10.79
N LYS A 45 18.31 6.68 -10.28
CA LYS A 45 18.12 6.97 -8.83
C LYS A 45 18.63 5.83 -7.94
N GLN A 46 18.29 4.57 -8.24
CA GLN A 46 18.74 3.41 -7.45
C GLN A 46 20.26 3.20 -7.51
N GLU A 47 20.88 3.47 -8.65
CA GLU A 47 22.33 3.36 -8.83
C GLU A 47 23.07 4.45 -8.06
N ILE A 48 22.53 5.68 -8.04
CA ILE A 48 23.08 6.79 -7.24
C ILE A 48 23.00 6.44 -5.74
N LEU A 49 21.84 5.94 -5.27
CA LEU A 49 21.67 5.52 -3.88
C LEU A 49 22.67 4.44 -3.49
N PHE A 50 22.87 3.43 -4.34
CA PHE A 50 23.84 2.37 -4.11
C PHE A 50 25.27 2.91 -4.01
N ALA A 51 25.66 3.81 -4.91
CA ALA A 51 26.99 4.43 -4.92
C ALA A 51 27.22 5.28 -3.67
N ILE A 52 26.23 6.07 -3.21
CA ILE A 52 26.28 6.85 -1.98
C ILE A 52 26.49 5.93 -0.78
N LEU A 53 25.67 4.86 -0.66
CA LEU A 53 25.78 3.90 0.44
C LEU A 53 27.14 3.21 0.49
N LYS A 54 27.67 2.84 -0.66
CA LYS A 54 29.01 2.24 -0.75
C LYS A 54 30.08 3.18 -0.24
N LYS A 55 30.03 4.47 -0.61
CA LYS A 55 30.96 5.50 -0.13
C LYS A 55 30.84 5.76 1.38
N LEU A 56 29.62 5.79 1.92
CA LEU A 56 29.39 5.93 3.36
C LEU A 56 29.94 4.72 4.14
N ALA A 57 29.75 3.51 3.60
CA ALA A 57 30.28 2.29 4.21
C ALA A 57 31.83 2.26 4.20
N GLU A 58 32.49 2.76 3.14
CA GLU A 58 33.95 2.94 3.09
C GLU A 58 34.44 3.87 4.21
N LYS A 59 33.65 4.90 4.57
CA LYS A 59 33.94 5.82 5.69
C LYS A 59 33.62 5.23 7.07
N LYS A 60 33.19 3.95 7.17
CA LYS A 60 32.79 3.24 8.39
C LYS A 60 31.62 3.90 9.13
N GLU A 61 30.79 4.64 8.44
CA GLU A 61 29.55 5.16 9.01
C GLU A 61 28.55 4.02 9.23
N LYS A 62 27.83 4.06 10.35
CA LYS A 62 26.74 3.11 10.60
C LYS A 62 25.57 3.47 9.69
N ILE A 63 25.12 2.50 8.91
CA ILE A 63 23.99 2.65 8.01
C ILE A 63 22.88 1.76 8.50
N THR A 64 21.66 2.32 8.61
CA THR A 64 20.44 1.57 8.87
C THR A 64 19.59 1.51 7.62
N GLY A 65 18.90 0.40 7.43
CA GLY A 65 17.98 0.21 6.33
C GLY A 65 16.68 -0.43 6.78
N GLN A 66 15.62 -0.16 6.05
CA GLN A 66 14.30 -0.71 6.28
C GLN A 66 13.70 -1.14 4.94
N GLY A 67 12.90 -2.18 4.97
CA GLY A 67 12.11 -2.61 3.82
C GLY A 67 11.14 -3.73 4.18
N VAL A 68 10.37 -4.13 3.19
CA VAL A 68 9.40 -5.22 3.31
C VAL A 68 10.00 -6.49 2.74
N LEU A 69 10.00 -7.54 3.53
CA LEU A 69 10.64 -8.80 3.17
C LEU A 69 9.85 -9.53 2.07
N GLU A 70 10.54 -9.91 1.02
CA GLU A 70 10.12 -10.91 0.04
C GLU A 70 11.04 -12.12 0.17
N LEU A 71 10.47 -13.24 0.63
CA LEU A 71 11.19 -14.52 0.71
C LEU A 71 11.23 -15.20 -0.65
N LEU A 72 12.38 -15.72 -1.00
CA LEU A 72 12.58 -16.53 -2.19
C LEU A 72 12.54 -18.04 -1.84
N PRO A 73 12.28 -18.92 -2.83
CA PRO A 73 12.14 -20.35 -2.59
C PRO A 73 13.34 -21.00 -1.89
N ASP A 74 14.54 -20.45 -2.08
CA ASP A 74 15.78 -20.94 -1.47
C ASP A 74 15.94 -20.55 0.01
N GLY A 75 14.95 -19.87 0.59
CA GLY A 75 14.90 -19.54 2.02
C GLY A 75 15.65 -18.27 2.42
N PHE A 76 16.30 -17.58 1.50
CA PHE A 76 16.79 -16.22 1.71
C PHE A 76 15.77 -15.20 1.19
N GLY A 77 15.97 -13.92 1.47
CA GLY A 77 15.06 -12.89 1.00
C GLY A 77 15.72 -11.54 0.78
N PHE A 78 14.91 -10.62 0.28
CA PHE A 78 15.29 -9.21 0.09
C PHE A 78 14.28 -8.31 0.76
N LEU A 79 14.77 -7.21 1.35
CA LEU A 79 13.95 -6.10 1.77
C LEU A 79 13.67 -5.20 0.57
N ARG A 80 12.43 -5.19 0.12
CA ARG A 80 11.94 -4.35 -0.98
C ARG A 80 11.49 -3.00 -0.44
N SER A 81 11.65 -1.97 -1.25
CA SER A 81 11.31 -0.60 -0.89
C SER A 81 9.89 -0.21 -1.33
N PRO A 82 9.04 0.31 -0.42
CA PRO A 82 7.75 0.88 -0.82
C PRO A 82 7.90 2.06 -1.80
N GLN A 83 8.97 2.85 -1.69
CA GLN A 83 9.25 3.98 -2.59
C GLN A 83 9.52 3.55 -4.03
N SER A 84 9.89 2.29 -4.23
CA SER A 84 10.07 1.67 -5.56
C SER A 84 8.93 0.72 -5.90
N ASN A 85 7.78 0.85 -5.24
CA ASN A 85 6.62 -0.03 -5.40
C ASN A 85 6.98 -1.53 -5.29
N TYR A 86 7.91 -1.87 -4.39
CA TYR A 86 8.45 -3.22 -4.19
C TYR A 86 9.17 -3.81 -5.42
N LEU A 87 9.55 -2.99 -6.39
CA LEU A 87 10.34 -3.43 -7.54
C LEU A 87 11.74 -3.86 -7.09
N ALA A 88 12.21 -4.99 -7.61
CA ALA A 88 13.57 -5.44 -7.38
C ALA A 88 14.58 -4.42 -7.92
N GLY A 89 15.60 -4.11 -7.13
CA GLY A 89 16.61 -3.14 -7.48
C GLY A 89 17.95 -3.39 -6.79
N PRO A 90 19.03 -2.70 -7.22
CA PRO A 90 20.37 -2.87 -6.67
C PRO A 90 20.50 -2.36 -5.21
N ASP A 91 19.54 -1.55 -4.76
CA ASP A 91 19.46 -1.00 -3.41
C ASP A 91 18.67 -1.89 -2.43
N ASP A 92 18.23 -3.06 -2.87
CA ASP A 92 17.58 -4.04 -2.01
C ASP A 92 18.58 -4.63 -1.01
N ILE A 93 18.06 -4.98 0.17
CA ILE A 93 18.88 -5.49 1.27
C ILE A 93 18.69 -7.00 1.38
N TYR A 94 19.78 -7.74 1.27
CA TYR A 94 19.78 -9.19 1.42
C TYR A 94 19.58 -9.62 2.88
N ILE A 95 18.74 -10.62 3.10
CA ILE A 95 18.57 -11.31 4.38
C ILE A 95 18.92 -12.78 4.21
N SER A 96 19.80 -13.30 5.09
CA SER A 96 20.24 -14.68 5.05
C SER A 96 19.18 -15.65 5.56
N PRO A 97 19.20 -16.93 5.11
CA PRO A 97 18.30 -17.97 5.63
C PRO A 97 18.40 -18.17 7.14
N SER A 98 19.57 -17.97 7.72
CA SER A 98 19.78 -18.09 9.18
C SER A 98 19.03 -16.99 9.94
N GLN A 99 19.04 -15.75 9.46
CA GLN A 99 18.27 -14.65 10.04
C GLN A 99 16.76 -14.86 9.89
N VAL A 100 16.33 -15.33 8.72
CA VAL A 100 14.93 -15.67 8.48
C VAL A 100 14.43 -16.70 9.50
N ARG A 101 15.19 -17.78 9.72
CA ARG A 101 14.82 -18.82 10.69
C ARG A 101 14.90 -18.33 12.14
N LYS A 102 15.94 -17.56 12.48
CA LYS A 102 16.14 -17.06 13.85
C LYS A 102 14.96 -16.22 14.34
N PHE A 103 14.42 -15.37 13.50
CA PHE A 103 13.33 -14.45 13.84
C PHE A 103 11.96 -14.91 13.36
N GLY A 104 11.86 -16.06 12.69
CA GLY A 104 10.61 -16.55 12.11
C GLY A 104 10.01 -15.56 11.09
N LEU A 105 10.86 -14.97 10.25
CA LEU A 105 10.44 -13.97 9.28
C LEU A 105 9.62 -14.58 8.15
N ARG A 106 8.65 -13.84 7.68
CA ARG A 106 7.78 -14.22 6.56
C ARG A 106 7.68 -13.06 5.56
N THR A 107 7.29 -13.38 4.33
CA THR A 107 6.97 -12.37 3.32
C THR A 107 5.95 -11.37 3.86
N GLY A 108 6.21 -10.09 3.66
CA GLY A 108 5.38 -9.00 4.17
C GLY A 108 5.88 -8.39 5.48
N ASP A 109 6.78 -9.04 6.22
CA ASP A 109 7.37 -8.45 7.41
C ASP A 109 8.17 -7.19 7.06
N THR A 110 7.90 -6.09 7.75
CA THR A 110 8.70 -4.87 7.67
C THR A 110 9.86 -5.00 8.65
N VAL A 111 11.07 -5.04 8.12
CA VAL A 111 12.30 -5.24 8.92
C VAL A 111 13.17 -4.01 8.82
N GLU A 112 13.65 -3.53 9.96
CA GLU A 112 14.63 -2.45 10.07
C GLU A 112 15.84 -2.93 10.84
N GLY A 113 17.01 -2.48 10.43
CA GLY A 113 18.25 -2.81 11.13
C GLY A 113 19.49 -2.26 10.48
N GLN A 114 20.63 -2.59 11.08
CA GLN A 114 21.93 -2.22 10.55
C GLN A 114 22.26 -3.05 9.32
N ILE A 115 22.79 -2.38 8.31
CA ILE A 115 23.24 -3.01 7.06
C ILE A 115 24.73 -2.87 6.87
N ARG A 116 25.34 -3.80 6.15
CA ARG A 116 26.73 -3.76 5.74
C ARG A 116 26.87 -3.68 4.24
N ALA A 117 27.98 -3.13 3.79
CA ALA A 117 28.35 -3.10 2.39
C ALA A 117 28.55 -4.52 1.83
N PRO A 118 28.36 -4.70 0.51
CA PRO A 118 28.69 -5.93 -0.17
C PRO A 118 30.18 -6.29 0.02
N LYS A 119 30.46 -7.57 0.26
CA LYS A 119 31.83 -8.13 0.22
C LYS A 119 32.23 -8.46 -1.21
N ASP A 120 33.49 -8.85 -1.41
CA ASP A 120 33.96 -9.28 -2.69
C ASP A 120 33.10 -10.44 -3.23
N GLY A 121 32.56 -10.27 -4.44
CA GLY A 121 31.64 -11.22 -5.06
C GLY A 121 30.15 -11.05 -4.70
N GLU A 122 29.80 -10.21 -3.73
CA GLU A 122 28.40 -9.89 -3.39
C GLU A 122 27.92 -8.66 -4.20
N ARG A 123 26.62 -8.65 -4.52
CA ARG A 123 26.00 -7.54 -5.28
C ARG A 123 25.20 -6.60 -4.41
N TYR A 124 24.70 -7.07 -3.26
CA TYR A 124 23.74 -6.36 -2.43
C TYR A 124 24.29 -6.00 -1.07
N PHE A 125 23.78 -4.92 -0.49
CA PHE A 125 23.90 -4.68 0.94
C PHE A 125 23.21 -5.83 1.68
N ALA A 126 23.75 -6.19 2.84
CA ALA A 126 23.21 -7.27 3.64
C ALA A 126 22.80 -6.78 5.02
N LEU A 127 21.72 -7.31 5.57
CA LEU A 127 21.31 -7.06 6.93
C LEU A 127 22.32 -7.66 7.90
N LEU A 128 22.88 -6.81 8.78
CA LEU A 128 23.84 -7.21 9.79
C LEU A 128 23.16 -7.55 11.10
N LYS A 129 22.26 -6.66 11.56
CA LYS A 129 21.54 -6.80 12.82
C LYS A 129 20.11 -6.33 12.64
N VAL A 130 19.15 -7.15 13.06
CA VAL A 130 17.72 -6.78 13.10
C VAL A 130 17.51 -5.90 14.34
N GLU A 131 16.91 -4.73 14.16
CA GLU A 131 16.54 -3.80 15.24
C GLU A 131 15.05 -3.83 15.53
N THR A 132 14.20 -3.81 14.50
CA THR A 132 12.76 -3.93 14.64
C THR A 132 12.16 -4.85 13.58
N ILE A 133 11.04 -5.47 13.91
CA ILE A 133 10.18 -6.23 12.98
C ILE A 133 8.76 -5.71 13.16
N ASN A 134 8.15 -5.23 12.06
CA ASN A 134 6.82 -4.62 12.08
C ASN A 134 6.70 -3.51 13.14
N PHE A 135 7.78 -2.71 13.29
CA PHE A 135 7.91 -1.59 14.23
C PHE A 135 7.94 -1.99 15.72
N GLU A 136 8.18 -3.25 16.02
CA GLU A 136 8.27 -3.80 17.39
C GLU A 136 9.63 -4.48 17.62
N ASP A 137 9.93 -4.74 18.89
CA ASP A 137 11.12 -5.48 19.28
C ASP A 137 11.09 -6.90 18.68
N PRO A 138 12.19 -7.40 18.11
CA PRO A 138 12.24 -8.74 17.52
C PRO A 138 11.85 -9.88 18.46
N GLU A 139 12.02 -9.73 19.77
CA GLU A 139 11.60 -10.74 20.75
C GLU A 139 10.05 -10.83 20.86
N ALA A 140 9.34 -9.73 20.71
CA ALA A 140 7.87 -9.70 20.72
C ALA A 140 7.24 -10.52 19.58
N VAL A 141 7.95 -10.66 18.47
CA VAL A 141 7.46 -11.34 17.25
C VAL A 141 7.38 -12.86 17.41
N ARG A 142 8.11 -13.45 18.37
CA ARG A 142 8.15 -14.92 18.56
C ARG A 142 6.81 -15.55 18.91
N HIS A 143 5.90 -14.78 19.47
CA HIS A 143 4.59 -15.25 19.96
C HIS A 143 3.42 -14.78 19.09
N ARG A 144 3.68 -14.23 17.90
CA ARG A 144 2.62 -13.76 17.03
C ARG A 144 1.75 -14.90 16.52
N ILE A 145 0.44 -14.67 16.48
CA ILE A 145 -0.53 -15.58 15.91
C ILE A 145 -0.64 -15.31 14.40
N ASN A 146 -0.64 -16.38 13.61
CA ASN A 146 -0.79 -16.28 12.16
C ASN A 146 -2.15 -15.64 11.80
N PHE A 147 -2.19 -14.76 10.81
CA PHE A 147 -3.40 -14.04 10.37
C PHE A 147 -4.59 -14.98 10.13
N ASP A 148 -4.35 -16.12 9.49
CA ASP A 148 -5.41 -17.08 9.18
C ASP A 148 -6.02 -17.76 10.41
N ASN A 149 -5.34 -17.71 11.55
CA ASN A 149 -5.80 -18.27 12.84
C ASN A 149 -6.47 -17.22 13.75
N LEU A 150 -6.52 -15.95 13.31
CA LEU A 150 -7.16 -14.89 14.06
C LEU A 150 -8.69 -14.99 13.94
N THR A 151 -9.40 -14.76 15.03
CA THR A 151 -10.88 -14.82 15.08
C THR A 151 -11.47 -13.56 14.44
N PRO A 152 -12.24 -13.67 13.33
CA PRO A 152 -12.86 -12.53 12.69
C PRO A 152 -14.13 -12.11 13.40
N LEU A 153 -14.32 -10.79 13.53
CA LEU A 153 -15.52 -10.16 14.06
C LEU A 153 -16.17 -9.25 13.01
N TYR A 154 -17.40 -8.84 13.27
CA TYR A 154 -18.01 -7.75 12.52
C TYR A 154 -17.29 -6.43 12.80
N PRO A 155 -17.31 -5.47 11.87
CA PRO A 155 -16.87 -4.11 12.14
C PRO A 155 -17.74 -3.46 13.22
N GLU A 156 -17.13 -3.09 14.34
CA GLU A 156 -17.80 -2.47 15.49
C GLU A 156 -17.23 -1.09 15.81
N SER A 157 -16.03 -0.80 15.33
CA SER A 157 -15.37 0.48 15.52
C SER A 157 -15.46 1.31 14.24
N LYS A 158 -16.19 2.40 14.29
CA LYS A 158 -16.42 3.29 13.16
C LYS A 158 -15.14 3.97 12.68
N ILE A 159 -14.96 4.08 11.38
CA ILE A 159 -13.99 4.95 10.75
C ILE A 159 -14.68 6.28 10.45
N ASN A 160 -14.25 7.35 11.13
CA ASN A 160 -14.80 8.68 10.93
C ASN A 160 -14.21 9.32 9.68
N PHE A 161 -15.04 9.62 8.72
CA PHE A 161 -14.66 10.31 7.49
C PHE A 161 -14.97 11.80 7.54
N GLU A 162 -15.89 12.26 8.40
CA GLU A 162 -16.18 13.68 8.51
C GLU A 162 -14.98 14.40 9.13
N THR A 163 -14.45 15.37 8.39
CA THR A 163 -13.40 16.28 8.87
C THR A 163 -14.03 17.62 9.25
N ASP A 164 -13.32 18.45 10.02
CA ASP A 164 -13.77 19.78 10.37
C ASP A 164 -14.19 20.55 9.11
N PHE A 165 -15.44 21.03 9.13
CA PHE A 165 -16.01 21.78 8.03
C PHE A 165 -15.21 23.07 7.81
N ASN A 166 -14.48 23.13 6.71
CA ASN A 166 -13.91 24.39 6.24
C ASN A 166 -14.92 25.07 5.31
N PRO A 167 -15.46 26.25 5.66
CA PRO A 167 -16.43 26.98 4.82
C PRO A 167 -15.90 27.29 3.41
N GLU A 168 -14.59 27.33 3.23
CA GLU A 168 -13.95 27.54 1.94
C GLU A 168 -13.90 26.26 1.09
N ASN A 169 -13.88 25.09 1.74
CA ASN A 169 -13.94 23.79 1.07
C ASN A 169 -15.37 23.26 1.11
N LYS A 170 -16.06 23.37 0.00
CA LYS A 170 -17.45 22.90 -0.16
C LYS A 170 -17.56 21.40 -0.43
N ASP A 171 -16.49 20.63 -0.26
CA ASP A 171 -16.52 19.18 -0.48
C ASP A 171 -17.28 18.48 0.65
N MET A 172 -18.44 17.95 0.32
CA MET A 172 -19.31 17.21 1.23
C MET A 172 -19.13 15.70 1.12
N THR A 173 -18.15 15.23 0.34
CA THR A 173 -17.99 13.83 -0.03
C THR A 173 -17.88 12.93 1.20
N THR A 174 -16.99 13.22 2.10
CA THR A 174 -16.72 12.39 3.29
C THR A 174 -17.90 12.38 4.25
N ARG A 175 -18.59 13.51 4.42
CA ARG A 175 -19.80 13.62 5.25
C ARG A 175 -20.96 12.79 4.69
N VAL A 176 -21.18 12.87 3.36
CA VAL A 176 -22.24 12.06 2.71
C VAL A 176 -21.92 10.59 2.80
N VAL A 177 -20.68 10.17 2.57
CA VAL A 177 -20.24 8.78 2.74
C VAL A 177 -20.54 8.28 4.15
N GLU A 178 -20.16 9.04 5.17
CA GLU A 178 -20.36 8.65 6.56
C GLU A 178 -21.83 8.51 6.95
N LEU A 179 -22.71 9.37 6.40
CA LEU A 179 -24.15 9.33 6.68
C LEU A 179 -24.88 8.20 5.95
N VAL A 180 -24.44 7.87 4.73
CA VAL A 180 -25.16 6.95 3.83
C VAL A 180 -24.63 5.52 3.93
N ALA A 181 -23.34 5.37 4.09
CA ALA A 181 -22.65 4.08 4.17
C ALA A 181 -21.54 4.13 5.22
N PRO A 182 -21.90 4.18 6.51
CA PRO A 182 -20.90 4.17 7.58
C PRO A 182 -20.03 2.93 7.47
N MET A 183 -18.73 3.11 7.65
CA MET A 183 -17.76 2.02 7.56
C MET A 183 -17.01 1.86 8.86
N GLY A 184 -16.74 0.62 9.23
CA GLY A 184 -15.96 0.28 10.42
C GLY A 184 -14.64 -0.38 10.10
N LYS A 185 -13.77 -0.45 11.09
CA LYS A 185 -12.51 -1.19 11.02
C LYS A 185 -12.78 -2.66 10.73
N GLY A 186 -12.23 -3.17 9.65
CA GLY A 186 -12.51 -4.53 9.15
C GLY A 186 -13.53 -4.60 8.01
N GLN A 187 -14.03 -3.46 7.53
CA GLN A 187 -15.02 -3.38 6.46
C GLN A 187 -14.49 -3.88 5.12
N ARG A 188 -15.35 -4.57 4.36
CA ARG A 188 -15.15 -4.86 2.93
C ARG A 188 -16.05 -3.93 2.12
N GLY A 189 -15.52 -2.77 1.74
CA GLY A 189 -16.27 -1.74 1.04
C GLY A 189 -16.05 -1.77 -0.47
N LEU A 190 -17.13 -1.62 -1.25
CA LEU A 190 -17.08 -1.41 -2.68
C LEU A 190 -17.56 0.01 -3.01
N ILE A 191 -16.79 0.73 -3.82
CA ILE A 191 -17.21 1.96 -4.47
C ILE A 191 -17.54 1.58 -5.92
N VAL A 192 -18.83 1.48 -6.21
CA VAL A 192 -19.36 1.10 -7.53
C VAL A 192 -19.40 2.33 -8.40
N ALA A 193 -18.51 2.41 -9.39
CA ALA A 193 -18.28 3.63 -10.15
C ALA A 193 -18.43 3.43 -11.67
N PRO A 194 -19.45 4.01 -12.28
CA PRO A 194 -19.45 4.24 -13.72
C PRO A 194 -18.31 5.21 -14.11
N PRO A 195 -17.86 5.20 -15.38
CA PRO A 195 -16.84 6.14 -15.85
C PRO A 195 -17.23 7.60 -15.61
N ARG A 196 -16.26 8.43 -15.22
CA ARG A 196 -16.38 9.88 -15.01
C ARG A 196 -17.35 10.30 -13.89
N THR A 197 -17.50 9.50 -12.86
CA THR A 197 -18.36 9.81 -11.70
C THR A 197 -17.63 10.37 -10.49
N GLY A 198 -16.32 10.65 -10.59
CA GLY A 198 -15.54 11.24 -9.52
C GLY A 198 -14.94 10.21 -8.52
N LYS A 199 -14.77 8.94 -8.93
CA LYS A 199 -14.24 7.88 -8.05
C LYS A 199 -12.87 8.22 -7.43
N THR A 200 -11.95 8.76 -8.22
CA THR A 200 -10.59 9.09 -7.77
C THR A 200 -10.61 10.20 -6.72
N MET A 201 -11.42 11.24 -6.95
CA MET A 201 -11.61 12.32 -5.97
C MET A 201 -12.22 11.82 -4.67
N MET A 202 -13.18 10.90 -4.75
CA MET A 202 -13.78 10.28 -3.56
C MET A 202 -12.75 9.49 -2.76
N LEU A 203 -11.96 8.62 -3.40
CA LEU A 203 -10.88 7.90 -2.73
C LEU A 203 -9.86 8.83 -2.09
N GLN A 204 -9.50 9.90 -2.77
CA GLN A 204 -8.57 10.90 -2.27
C GLN A 204 -9.13 11.60 -1.02
N SER A 205 -10.39 12.03 -1.06
CA SER A 205 -11.06 12.65 0.09
C SER A 205 -11.17 11.67 1.28
N MET A 206 -11.49 10.41 1.02
CA MET A 206 -11.52 9.36 2.06
C MET A 206 -10.14 9.10 2.65
N ALA A 207 -9.09 9.02 1.82
CA ALA A 207 -7.72 8.83 2.27
C ALA A 207 -7.25 9.98 3.16
N GLN A 208 -7.51 11.22 2.77
CA GLN A 208 -7.19 12.41 3.56
C GLN A 208 -7.94 12.41 4.91
N ALA A 209 -9.22 12.06 4.90
CA ALA A 209 -10.03 11.98 6.10
C ALA A 209 -9.50 10.91 7.09
N ILE A 210 -9.13 9.74 6.60
CA ILE A 210 -8.51 8.68 7.42
C ILE A 210 -7.20 9.17 8.03
N ALA A 211 -6.33 9.80 7.24
CA ALA A 211 -5.04 10.30 7.72
C ALA A 211 -5.19 11.38 8.80
N ILE A 212 -6.22 12.22 8.71
CA ILE A 212 -6.49 13.29 9.69
C ILE A 212 -7.14 12.72 10.95
N ASN A 213 -8.22 11.93 10.81
CA ASN A 213 -9.05 11.48 11.93
C ASN A 213 -8.48 10.25 12.63
N HIS A 214 -7.68 9.44 11.94
CA HIS A 214 -7.17 8.16 12.41
C HIS A 214 -5.67 8.01 12.17
N PRO A 215 -4.82 8.82 12.83
CA PRO A 215 -3.37 8.74 12.67
C PRO A 215 -2.78 7.39 13.15
N GLU A 216 -3.55 6.63 13.94
CA GLU A 216 -3.18 5.28 14.38
C GLU A 216 -3.32 4.24 13.26
N ILE A 217 -4.12 4.50 12.24
CA ILE A 217 -4.36 3.58 11.12
C ILE A 217 -3.17 3.62 10.15
N TYR A 218 -2.69 2.44 9.79
CA TYR A 218 -1.73 2.31 8.69
C TYR A 218 -2.46 2.35 7.35
N LEU A 219 -2.38 3.48 6.67
CA LEU A 219 -3.08 3.71 5.40
C LEU A 219 -2.22 3.35 4.21
N ILE A 220 -2.72 2.47 3.36
CA ILE A 220 -2.13 2.10 2.06
C ILE A 220 -3.11 2.42 0.95
N VAL A 221 -2.66 3.19 -0.04
CA VAL A 221 -3.39 3.40 -1.29
C VAL A 221 -2.72 2.57 -2.37
N LEU A 222 -3.45 1.63 -2.94
CA LEU A 222 -2.97 0.71 -3.97
C LEU A 222 -3.64 1.05 -5.32
N LEU A 223 -2.84 1.53 -6.27
CA LEU A 223 -3.28 1.94 -7.59
C LEU A 223 -2.82 0.93 -8.63
N ILE A 224 -3.76 0.22 -9.26
CA ILE A 224 -3.48 -0.83 -10.24
C ILE A 224 -3.99 -0.42 -11.61
N ASP A 225 -3.10 -0.43 -12.61
CA ASP A 225 -3.40 -0.08 -14.00
C ASP A 225 -3.95 1.36 -14.13
N GLU A 226 -3.50 2.26 -13.25
CA GLU A 226 -3.81 3.68 -13.28
C GLU A 226 -2.74 4.48 -14.03
N ARG A 227 -3.03 5.74 -14.33
CA ARG A 227 -2.13 6.62 -15.06
C ARG A 227 -1.04 7.19 -14.15
N PRO A 228 0.20 7.39 -14.65
CA PRO A 228 1.29 7.94 -13.84
C PRO A 228 0.98 9.32 -13.21
N GLU A 229 0.23 10.19 -13.92
CA GLU A 229 -0.18 11.49 -13.40
C GLU A 229 -1.17 11.37 -12.22
N GLU A 230 -2.08 10.39 -12.24
CA GLU A 230 -3.03 10.12 -11.15
C GLU A 230 -2.29 9.56 -9.91
N VAL A 231 -1.26 8.74 -10.15
CA VAL A 231 -0.38 8.25 -9.07
C VAL A 231 0.35 9.41 -8.40
N THR A 232 0.93 10.31 -9.19
CA THR A 232 1.66 11.48 -8.68
C THR A 232 0.74 12.40 -7.88
N ASP A 233 -0.48 12.62 -8.35
CA ASP A 233 -1.47 13.44 -7.65
C ASP A 233 -1.85 12.83 -6.30
N MET A 234 -2.10 11.52 -6.27
CA MET A 234 -2.39 10.79 -5.03
C MET A 234 -1.22 10.87 -4.04
N GLN A 235 0.03 10.67 -4.51
CA GLN A 235 1.23 10.76 -3.67
C GLN A 235 1.43 12.14 -3.04
N ARG A 236 1.00 13.21 -3.72
CA ARG A 236 1.14 14.59 -3.24
C ARG A 236 0.02 15.00 -2.28
N SER A 237 -1.14 14.38 -2.40
CA SER A 237 -2.36 14.79 -1.70
C SER A 237 -2.69 13.93 -0.48
N VAL A 238 -2.11 12.74 -0.35
CA VAL A 238 -2.43 11.78 0.72
C VAL A 238 -1.22 11.56 1.61
N ASP A 239 -1.41 11.69 2.91
CA ASP A 239 -0.43 11.29 3.93
C ASP A 239 -0.63 9.80 4.26
N GLY A 240 0.03 8.97 3.50
CA GLY A 240 -0.06 7.51 3.59
C GLY A 240 0.92 6.85 2.63
N GLU A 241 0.96 5.53 2.64
CA GLU A 241 1.77 4.77 1.71
C GLU A 241 1.03 4.59 0.39
N VAL A 242 1.52 5.20 -0.69
CA VAL A 242 0.95 5.06 -2.04
C VAL A 242 1.82 4.11 -2.84
N ILE A 243 1.24 2.96 -3.18
CA ILE A 243 1.87 1.91 -3.99
C ILE A 243 1.12 1.80 -5.31
N SER A 244 1.86 1.71 -6.40
CA SER A 244 1.26 1.68 -7.73
C SER A 244 1.92 0.67 -8.66
N SER A 245 1.14 0.20 -9.61
CA SER A 245 1.60 -0.43 -10.83
C SER A 245 0.78 0.16 -11.98
N THR A 246 1.44 0.97 -12.82
CA THR A 246 0.80 1.79 -13.84
C THR A 246 0.45 0.99 -15.09
N PHE A 247 -0.39 1.56 -15.97
CA PHE A 247 -0.96 0.86 -17.14
C PHE A 247 0.09 0.37 -18.16
N ASP A 248 1.28 0.95 -18.14
CA ASP A 248 2.41 0.58 -18.98
C ASP A 248 3.21 -0.62 -18.45
N GLU A 249 2.91 -1.08 -17.22
CA GLU A 249 3.53 -2.27 -16.65
C GLU A 249 2.75 -3.55 -17.00
N PRO A 250 3.40 -4.71 -17.03
CA PRO A 250 2.73 -5.98 -17.36
C PRO A 250 1.79 -6.44 -16.24
N ALA A 251 0.77 -7.23 -16.60
CA ALA A 251 -0.21 -7.77 -15.65
C ALA A 251 0.42 -8.56 -14.48
N SER A 252 1.52 -9.26 -14.74
CA SER A 252 2.30 -9.96 -13.70
C SER A 252 2.82 -9.03 -12.61
N ARG A 253 3.14 -7.79 -12.97
CA ARG A 253 3.60 -6.77 -12.04
C ARG A 253 2.45 -6.29 -11.15
N HIS A 254 1.26 -6.07 -11.72
CA HIS A 254 0.06 -5.72 -10.96
C HIS A 254 -0.25 -6.76 -9.87
N VAL A 255 -0.15 -8.04 -10.22
CA VAL A 255 -0.35 -9.16 -9.29
C VAL A 255 0.72 -9.17 -8.20
N GLN A 256 1.99 -9.06 -8.56
CA GLN A 256 3.12 -9.09 -7.60
C GLN A 256 3.01 -7.97 -6.56
N VAL A 257 2.75 -6.75 -6.99
CA VAL A 257 2.60 -5.59 -6.09
C VAL A 257 1.45 -5.80 -5.12
N THR A 258 0.32 -6.28 -5.63
CA THR A 258 -0.88 -6.54 -4.82
C THR A 258 -0.62 -7.61 -3.76
N GLU A 259 0.05 -8.69 -4.12
CA GLU A 259 0.40 -9.76 -3.18
C GLU A 259 1.36 -9.24 -2.09
N MET A 260 2.34 -8.43 -2.43
CA MET A 260 3.25 -7.82 -1.45
C MET A 260 2.50 -6.90 -0.47
N VAL A 261 1.59 -6.06 -0.97
CA VAL A 261 0.76 -5.17 -0.13
C VAL A 261 -0.12 -5.97 0.82
N LEU A 262 -0.77 -7.04 0.33
CA LEU A 262 -1.62 -7.88 1.16
C LEU A 262 -0.83 -8.58 2.27
N GLU A 263 0.32 -9.17 1.94
CA GLU A 263 1.14 -9.86 2.93
C GLU A 263 1.69 -8.88 3.98
N LYS A 264 2.09 -7.67 3.58
CA LYS A 264 2.46 -6.60 4.51
C LYS A 264 1.30 -6.25 5.46
N ALA A 265 0.12 -6.03 4.91
CA ALA A 265 -1.06 -5.69 5.69
C ALA A 265 -1.39 -6.79 6.72
N LYS A 266 -1.36 -8.06 6.31
CA LYS A 266 -1.56 -9.21 7.22
C LYS A 266 -0.54 -9.24 8.36
N ARG A 267 0.75 -8.99 8.05
CA ARG A 267 1.80 -8.94 9.10
C ARG A 267 1.55 -7.83 10.10
N LEU A 268 1.13 -6.65 9.65
CA LEU A 268 0.78 -5.54 10.54
C LEU A 268 -0.42 -5.87 11.43
N VAL A 269 -1.45 -6.53 10.90
CA VAL A 269 -2.63 -6.95 11.68
C VAL A 269 -2.25 -7.99 12.73
N GLU A 270 -1.33 -8.92 12.44
CA GLU A 270 -0.82 -9.87 13.43
C GLU A 270 -0.15 -9.18 14.63
N HIS A 271 0.31 -7.94 14.44
CA HIS A 271 0.85 -7.05 15.47
C HIS A 271 -0.20 -6.07 16.03
N LYS A 272 -1.49 -6.42 15.92
CA LYS A 272 -2.62 -5.66 16.46
C LYS A 272 -2.75 -4.24 15.90
N ARG A 273 -2.25 -4.02 14.69
CA ARG A 273 -2.41 -2.73 14.00
C ARG A 273 -3.67 -2.70 13.17
N ASP A 274 -4.26 -1.53 13.08
CA ASP A 274 -5.37 -1.27 12.17
C ASP A 274 -4.80 -0.81 10.82
N VAL A 275 -5.16 -1.53 9.76
CA VAL A 275 -4.70 -1.27 8.40
C VAL A 275 -5.88 -0.98 7.50
N VAL A 276 -5.79 0.05 6.69
CA VAL A 276 -6.76 0.34 5.62
C VAL A 276 -6.05 0.30 4.29
N ILE A 277 -6.59 -0.48 3.36
CA ILE A 277 -6.17 -0.50 1.95
C ILE A 277 -7.28 0.13 1.11
N LEU A 278 -6.96 1.22 0.42
CA LEU A 278 -7.80 1.80 -0.61
C LEU A 278 -7.29 1.32 -1.96
N LEU A 279 -8.09 0.52 -2.67
CA LEU A 279 -7.70 -0.08 -3.95
C LEU A 279 -8.44 0.56 -5.12
N ASP A 280 -7.72 1.13 -6.06
CA ASP A 280 -8.25 1.55 -7.36
C ASP A 280 -7.54 0.79 -8.49
N SER A 281 -8.12 -0.22 -9.12
CA SER A 281 -9.44 -0.78 -8.91
C SER A 281 -9.40 -2.31 -8.82
N ILE A 282 -10.37 -2.90 -8.14
CA ILE A 282 -10.53 -4.36 -8.06
C ILE A 282 -10.83 -4.96 -9.45
N THR A 283 -11.53 -4.24 -10.30
CA THR A 283 -11.84 -4.65 -11.67
C THR A 283 -10.59 -4.87 -12.50
N ARG A 284 -9.66 -3.91 -12.45
CA ARG A 284 -8.38 -3.99 -13.17
C ARG A 284 -7.46 -5.05 -12.59
N LEU A 285 -7.47 -5.20 -11.26
CA LEU A 285 -6.76 -6.27 -10.59
C LEU A 285 -7.27 -7.65 -11.04
N ALA A 286 -8.59 -7.84 -11.10
CA ALA A 286 -9.18 -9.09 -11.56
C ALA A 286 -8.85 -9.38 -13.04
N ARG A 287 -8.80 -8.35 -13.89
CA ARG A 287 -8.33 -8.49 -15.29
C ARG A 287 -6.87 -8.94 -15.36
N ALA A 288 -6.01 -8.38 -14.50
CA ALA A 288 -4.61 -8.77 -14.43
C ALA A 288 -4.45 -10.25 -14.04
N TYR A 289 -5.18 -10.70 -13.04
CA TYR A 289 -5.19 -12.12 -12.67
C TYR A 289 -5.70 -13.00 -13.78
N ASN A 290 -6.74 -12.58 -14.53
CA ASN A 290 -7.25 -13.32 -15.66
C ASN A 290 -6.22 -13.49 -16.79
N THR A 291 -5.31 -12.53 -16.93
CA THR A 291 -4.21 -12.58 -17.91
C THR A 291 -3.06 -13.49 -17.44
N VAL A 292 -2.74 -13.50 -16.14
CA VAL A 292 -1.56 -14.16 -15.59
C VAL A 292 -1.81 -15.63 -15.23
N ILE A 293 -3.03 -15.98 -14.84
CA ILE A 293 -3.35 -17.35 -14.42
C ILE A 293 -3.37 -18.28 -15.62
N PRO A 294 -2.77 -19.47 -15.51
CA PRO A 294 -2.88 -20.50 -16.55
C PRO A 294 -4.35 -20.85 -16.82
N SER A 295 -4.72 -20.97 -18.10
CA SER A 295 -6.08 -21.27 -18.49
C SER A 295 -6.55 -22.60 -17.88
N SER A 296 -7.72 -22.58 -17.23
CA SER A 296 -8.37 -23.79 -16.70
C SER A 296 -9.10 -24.60 -17.79
N GLY A 297 -9.22 -24.03 -18.99
CA GLY A 297 -10.05 -24.57 -20.07
C GLY A 297 -11.55 -24.31 -19.88
N LYS A 298 -11.96 -23.70 -18.77
CA LYS A 298 -13.34 -23.31 -18.46
C LYS A 298 -13.44 -21.79 -18.41
N VAL A 299 -14.03 -21.20 -19.45
CA VAL A 299 -14.21 -19.76 -19.56
C VAL A 299 -15.65 -19.41 -19.25
N LEU A 300 -15.85 -18.50 -18.29
CA LEU A 300 -17.14 -17.93 -17.95
C LEU A 300 -17.57 -16.90 -19.02
N THR A 301 -18.83 -16.48 -18.96
CA THR A 301 -19.34 -15.37 -19.78
C THR A 301 -18.42 -14.14 -19.61
N GLY A 302 -18.15 -13.45 -20.71
CA GLY A 302 -17.25 -12.27 -20.70
C GLY A 302 -15.75 -12.58 -20.80
N GLY A 303 -15.36 -13.85 -20.99
CA GLY A 303 -13.96 -14.22 -21.19
C GLY A 303 -13.14 -14.34 -19.89
N VAL A 304 -13.81 -14.51 -18.76
CA VAL A 304 -13.16 -14.71 -17.44
C VAL A 304 -12.90 -16.20 -17.24
N ASP A 305 -11.64 -16.56 -16.96
CA ASP A 305 -11.33 -17.94 -16.57
C ASP A 305 -11.94 -18.27 -15.20
N ALA A 306 -12.47 -19.49 -15.05
CA ALA A 306 -13.17 -19.92 -13.85
C ALA A 306 -12.30 -19.78 -12.56
N ASN A 307 -10.98 -19.89 -12.68
CA ASN A 307 -10.03 -19.78 -11.56
C ASN A 307 -9.48 -18.36 -11.36
N ALA A 308 -9.72 -17.44 -12.31
CA ALA A 308 -9.09 -16.12 -12.31
C ALA A 308 -9.50 -15.24 -11.13
N LEU A 309 -10.75 -15.36 -10.67
CA LEU A 309 -11.30 -14.51 -9.61
C LEU A 309 -11.00 -15.02 -8.18
N GLN A 310 -10.46 -16.22 -8.04
CA GLN A 310 -10.22 -16.81 -6.73
C GLN A 310 -9.22 -16.00 -5.89
N ARG A 311 -8.10 -15.59 -6.48
CA ARG A 311 -7.07 -14.80 -5.77
C ARG A 311 -7.55 -13.36 -5.46
N PRO A 312 -8.14 -12.60 -6.40
CA PRO A 312 -8.73 -11.30 -6.08
C PRO A 312 -9.81 -11.37 -5.00
N LYS A 313 -10.64 -12.43 -5.00
CA LYS A 313 -11.62 -12.65 -3.93
C LYS A 313 -10.96 -12.91 -2.57
N ARG A 314 -9.86 -13.66 -2.54
CA ARG A 314 -9.07 -13.85 -1.31
C ARG A 314 -8.47 -12.54 -0.83
N PHE A 315 -7.99 -11.70 -1.73
CA PHE A 315 -7.50 -10.37 -1.40
C PHE A 315 -8.58 -9.55 -0.72
N PHE A 316 -9.72 -9.36 -1.38
CA PHE A 316 -10.82 -8.56 -0.86
C PHE A 316 -11.46 -9.19 0.39
N GLY A 317 -11.60 -10.52 0.40
CA GLY A 317 -12.14 -11.28 1.53
C GLY A 317 -11.22 -11.37 2.75
N ALA A 318 -9.95 -10.93 2.64
CA ALA A 318 -9.04 -10.86 3.77
C ALA A 318 -9.42 -9.76 4.77
N ALA A 319 -10.17 -8.74 4.34
CA ALA A 319 -10.64 -7.68 5.21
C ALA A 319 -11.54 -8.23 6.32
N ARG A 320 -11.17 -7.94 7.58
CA ARG A 320 -11.86 -8.37 8.79
C ARG A 320 -11.44 -7.55 10.00
N ASN A 321 -12.35 -7.41 10.93
CA ASN A 321 -12.03 -6.99 12.29
C ASN A 321 -11.60 -8.22 13.10
N ILE A 322 -10.67 -8.07 14.02
CA ILE A 322 -10.06 -9.18 14.75
C ILE A 322 -10.37 -9.05 16.24
N GLU A 323 -10.78 -10.17 16.85
CA GLU A 323 -10.83 -10.31 18.30
C GLU A 323 -9.44 -10.05 18.88
N ASP A 324 -9.35 -9.43 20.05
CA ASP A 324 -8.08 -9.06 20.70
C ASP A 324 -7.23 -7.96 20.02
N GLY A 325 -7.73 -7.32 19.00
CA GLY A 325 -7.15 -6.13 18.38
C GLY A 325 -6.54 -6.34 17.01
N GLY A 326 -6.44 -5.23 16.30
CA GLY A 326 -6.07 -5.19 14.90
C GLY A 326 -7.25 -5.36 13.95
N SER A 327 -7.12 -4.79 12.78
CA SER A 327 -8.13 -4.91 11.73
C SER A 327 -7.52 -4.71 10.35
N LEU A 328 -8.09 -5.34 9.34
CA LEU A 328 -7.83 -5.07 7.94
C LEU A 328 -9.11 -4.61 7.27
N THR A 329 -9.12 -3.37 6.83
CA THR A 329 -10.20 -2.76 6.06
C THR A 329 -9.75 -2.64 4.60
N ILE A 330 -10.59 -3.08 3.66
CA ILE A 330 -10.32 -2.91 2.23
C ILE A 330 -11.50 -2.21 1.60
N ILE A 331 -11.25 -1.05 1.01
CA ILE A 331 -12.22 -0.26 0.25
C ILE A 331 -11.72 -0.23 -1.19
N ALA A 332 -12.44 -0.89 -2.08
CA ALA A 332 -12.04 -1.05 -3.47
C ALA A 332 -13.05 -0.40 -4.42
N THR A 333 -12.55 0.23 -5.48
CA THR A 333 -13.39 0.69 -6.58
C THR A 333 -13.69 -0.47 -7.52
N ALA A 334 -14.95 -0.58 -7.92
CA ALA A 334 -15.41 -1.51 -8.94
C ALA A 334 -15.98 -0.71 -10.12
N LEU A 335 -15.48 -1.00 -11.32
CA LEU A 335 -15.90 -0.32 -12.54
C LEU A 335 -17.14 -0.99 -13.11
N VAL A 336 -18.17 -0.19 -13.39
CA VAL A 336 -19.43 -0.63 -14.02
C VAL A 336 -19.75 0.27 -15.22
N ASP A 337 -20.69 -0.15 -16.06
CA ASP A 337 -21.11 0.59 -17.25
C ASP A 337 -19.95 0.97 -18.19
N THR A 338 -18.94 0.14 -18.25
CA THR A 338 -17.76 0.33 -19.12
C THR A 338 -17.98 -0.17 -20.55
N GLY A 339 -19.10 -0.85 -20.80
CA GLY A 339 -19.36 -1.57 -22.04
C GLY A 339 -18.62 -2.91 -22.15
N SER A 340 -17.88 -3.30 -21.13
CA SER A 340 -17.17 -4.58 -21.07
C SER A 340 -17.98 -5.62 -20.32
N ARG A 341 -18.31 -6.72 -21.00
CA ARG A 341 -18.98 -7.85 -20.36
C ARG A 341 -18.13 -8.55 -19.31
N MET A 342 -16.81 -8.48 -19.44
CA MET A 342 -15.87 -8.96 -18.42
C MET A 342 -16.04 -8.18 -17.12
N ASP A 343 -16.16 -6.86 -17.18
CA ASP A 343 -16.31 -6.00 -15.99
C ASP A 343 -17.62 -6.26 -15.27
N GLU A 344 -18.71 -6.53 -16.02
CA GLU A 344 -20.00 -6.90 -15.45
C GLU A 344 -19.90 -8.20 -14.64
N VAL A 345 -19.25 -9.22 -15.20
CA VAL A 345 -19.03 -10.50 -14.50
C VAL A 345 -18.16 -10.32 -13.27
N ILE A 346 -17.07 -9.55 -13.37
CA ILE A 346 -16.21 -9.25 -12.24
C ILE A 346 -16.99 -8.55 -11.14
N PHE A 347 -17.77 -7.53 -11.48
CA PHE A 347 -18.57 -6.79 -10.50
C PHE A 347 -19.57 -7.70 -9.76
N GLU A 348 -20.34 -8.51 -10.47
CA GLU A 348 -21.30 -9.43 -9.86
C GLU A 348 -20.65 -10.42 -8.89
N GLU A 349 -19.45 -10.89 -9.22
CA GLU A 349 -18.68 -11.79 -8.34
C GLU A 349 -18.18 -11.12 -7.06
N PHE A 350 -17.85 -9.83 -7.09
CA PHE A 350 -17.39 -9.07 -5.89
C PHE A 350 -18.54 -8.50 -5.07
N LYS A 351 -19.67 -8.18 -5.71
CA LYS A 351 -20.87 -7.67 -5.01
C LYS A 351 -21.30 -8.58 -3.88
N GLY A 352 -21.23 -9.91 -4.09
CA GLY A 352 -21.55 -10.89 -3.05
C GLY A 352 -20.53 -11.00 -1.91
N THR A 353 -19.30 -10.49 -2.10
CA THR A 353 -18.21 -10.56 -1.12
C THR A 353 -18.17 -9.33 -0.20
N GLY A 354 -18.57 -8.17 -0.71
CA GLY A 354 -18.61 -6.92 0.03
C GLY A 354 -19.72 -6.87 1.09
N ASN A 355 -19.52 -6.05 2.12
CA ASN A 355 -20.51 -5.78 3.16
C ASN A 355 -20.82 -4.28 3.34
N SER A 356 -20.27 -3.43 2.47
CA SER A 356 -20.61 -2.01 2.33
C SER A 356 -20.50 -1.61 0.88
N GLU A 357 -21.44 -0.82 0.37
CA GLU A 357 -21.44 -0.34 -1.00
C GLU A 357 -21.73 1.16 -1.05
N ILE A 358 -20.89 1.88 -1.78
CA ILE A 358 -21.13 3.28 -2.21
C ILE A 358 -21.33 3.23 -3.71
N VAL A 359 -22.54 3.53 -4.16
CA VAL A 359 -22.91 3.50 -5.57
C VAL A 359 -22.88 4.92 -6.14
N LEU A 360 -22.04 5.14 -7.14
CA LEU A 360 -21.99 6.42 -7.86
C LEU A 360 -22.96 6.40 -9.05
N ASP A 361 -23.63 7.52 -9.29
CA ASP A 361 -24.60 7.68 -10.36
C ASP A 361 -24.08 8.66 -11.43
N ARG A 362 -24.03 8.17 -12.68
CA ARG A 362 -23.63 8.97 -13.82
C ARG A 362 -24.58 10.15 -14.10
N LYS A 363 -25.90 9.97 -13.84
CA LYS A 363 -26.88 11.04 -14.05
C LYS A 363 -26.63 12.23 -13.13
N LEU A 364 -26.14 12.00 -11.90
CA LEU A 364 -25.75 13.06 -10.97
C LEU A 364 -24.49 13.77 -11.46
N SER A 365 -23.49 13.01 -11.92
CA SER A 365 -22.26 13.60 -12.43
C SER A 365 -22.47 14.38 -13.73
N ASP A 366 -23.36 13.94 -14.62
CA ASP A 366 -23.75 14.67 -15.84
C ASP A 366 -24.40 16.02 -15.49
N LYS A 367 -25.11 16.09 -14.37
CA LYS A 367 -25.67 17.35 -13.82
C LYS A 367 -24.65 18.15 -13.00
N ARG A 368 -23.40 17.69 -12.91
CA ARG A 368 -22.35 18.29 -12.07
C ARG A 368 -22.71 18.36 -10.59
N THR A 369 -23.52 17.42 -10.10
CA THR A 369 -23.82 17.25 -8.68
C THR A 369 -22.81 16.31 -8.07
N TYR A 370 -22.00 16.79 -7.14
CA TYR A 370 -20.97 16.01 -6.45
C TYR A 370 -21.08 16.16 -4.93
N PRO A 371 -20.83 15.08 -4.17
CA PRO A 371 -20.50 13.74 -4.63
C PRO A 371 -21.67 13.10 -5.38
N ALA A 372 -21.38 12.38 -6.48
CA ALA A 372 -22.41 11.77 -7.32
C ALA A 372 -22.90 10.42 -6.72
N ILE A 373 -23.25 10.41 -5.44
CA ILE A 373 -23.67 9.21 -4.69
C ILE A 373 -25.17 8.97 -4.87
N ASP A 374 -25.52 7.74 -5.27
CA ASP A 374 -26.90 7.24 -5.22
C ASP A 374 -27.20 6.75 -3.79
N VAL A 375 -27.83 7.61 -3.01
CA VAL A 375 -28.15 7.38 -1.60
C VAL A 375 -29.05 6.16 -1.40
N GLN A 376 -29.94 5.87 -2.36
CA GLN A 376 -30.89 4.77 -2.25
C GLN A 376 -30.26 3.39 -2.43
N LYS A 377 -29.16 3.34 -3.23
CA LYS A 377 -28.45 2.10 -3.54
C LYS A 377 -27.22 1.88 -2.66
N SER A 378 -26.81 2.89 -1.92
CA SER A 378 -25.65 2.82 -1.04
C SER A 378 -26.06 2.40 0.37
N GLY A 379 -25.16 1.73 1.10
CA GLY A 379 -25.40 1.33 2.48
C GLY A 379 -24.40 0.32 3.00
N THR A 380 -24.47 0.05 4.28
CA THR A 380 -23.59 -0.90 4.99
C THR A 380 -24.43 -1.96 5.70
N ARG A 381 -24.00 -3.21 5.59
CA ARG A 381 -24.65 -4.30 6.36
C ARG A 381 -24.32 -4.16 7.85
N LYS A 382 -25.33 -4.36 8.70
CA LYS A 382 -25.21 -4.21 10.14
C LYS A 382 -24.65 -2.84 10.56
N GLU A 383 -25.11 -1.79 9.91
CA GLU A 383 -24.75 -0.41 10.23
C GLU A 383 -25.12 -0.02 11.67
N ASP A 384 -26.10 -0.72 12.25
CA ASP A 384 -26.51 -0.58 13.66
C ASP A 384 -25.35 -0.79 14.64
N LEU A 385 -24.30 -1.53 14.27
CA LEU A 385 -23.09 -1.69 15.07
C LEU A 385 -22.15 -0.49 15.02
N LEU A 386 -22.35 0.42 14.07
CA LEU A 386 -21.50 1.57 13.78
C LEU A 386 -22.18 2.91 14.09
N LEU A 387 -23.47 2.87 14.42
CA LEU A 387 -24.27 4.04 14.77
C LEU A 387 -24.44 4.10 16.30
N ASP A 388 -24.41 5.31 16.86
CA ASP A 388 -24.65 5.58 18.28
C ASP A 388 -26.14 5.44 18.63
#